data_c669eee9bcb7528bed1d200333fcda0d
#
_entry.id   c669eee9bcb7528bed1d200333fcda0d
#
_cell.length_a   1.000
_cell.length_b   1.000
_cell.length_c   1.000
_cell.angle_alpha   90.00
_cell.angle_beta   90.00
_cell.angle_gamma   90.00
#
_symmetry.space_group_name_H-M   'P 1'
#
loop_
_entity.id
_entity.type
_entity.pdbx_description
1 polymer ?
#
loop_
_entity_poly.entity_id
_entity_poly.type
_entity_poly.pdbx_seq_one_letter_code
_entity_poly.pdbx_strand_id
1 'polypeptide(L)'
;TRKESSAASDVYKRQDMDEVLADTLGEIIDAVNERANLGITIESLNGKKLKHMMPEHEGLVTEVLREPGFFRRLKVMPHAQEVVEKLNDHYDVYIATAAMDVPTSFHDKYEWLLEFFPFLNPQHFVFCGRKNIVNADYLIDDNPKQLEIFEGKSIMFTASHNINDDRFDRVNGWKDVENYFLGN
;
A
#
# COMPACT_ATOMS: atom_id res chain seq x y z
N THR A 1 21.22 -16.92 30.82
CA THR A 1 21.76 -17.64 29.67
C THR A 1 21.23 -16.94 28.43
N ARG A 2 22.10 -16.13 27.78
CA ARG A 2 21.86 -15.55 26.47
C ARG A 2 21.67 -16.71 25.49
N LYS A 3 20.51 -16.81 24.82
CA LYS A 3 20.38 -17.60 23.62
C LYS A 3 21.25 -16.92 22.56
N GLU A 4 22.25 -17.62 22.07
CA GLU A 4 22.96 -17.26 20.86
C GLU A 4 21.95 -17.33 19.70
N SER A 5 21.57 -16.16 19.20
CA SER A 5 20.84 -16.00 17.97
C SER A 5 21.79 -16.43 16.85
N SER A 6 21.48 -17.53 16.17
CA SER A 6 22.02 -17.80 14.85
C SER A 6 21.72 -16.58 13.99
N ALA A 7 22.74 -16.01 13.34
CA ALA A 7 22.60 -14.90 12.42
C ALA A 7 21.71 -15.31 11.23
N ALA A 8 20.40 -15.22 11.41
CA ALA A 8 19.49 -14.95 10.31
C ALA A 8 19.79 -13.51 9.92
N SER A 9 20.23 -13.27 8.71
CA SER A 9 20.39 -11.92 8.18
C SER A 9 19.06 -11.21 8.34
N ASP A 10 19.06 -10.08 9.08
CA ASP A 10 17.88 -9.25 9.25
C ASP A 10 17.45 -8.78 7.85
N VAL A 11 16.43 -9.42 7.29
CA VAL A 11 15.88 -9.10 5.97
C VAL A 11 14.75 -8.10 6.19
N TYR A 12 14.99 -6.85 5.78
CA TYR A 12 14.04 -5.75 5.92
C TYR A 12 13.08 -5.72 4.74
N LYS A 13 11.79 -5.79 5.01
CA LYS A 13 10.73 -5.66 4.01
C LYS A 13 9.95 -4.38 4.21
N ARG A 14 9.80 -3.63 3.13
CA ARG A 14 9.02 -2.41 3.11
C ARG A 14 7.78 -2.60 2.23
N GLN A 15 6.64 -2.11 2.71
CA GLN A 15 5.36 -2.20 2.02
C GLN A 15 4.70 -0.82 1.97
N ASP A 16 3.98 -0.55 0.88
CA ASP A 16 3.07 0.59 0.83
C ASP A 16 1.79 0.32 1.66
N MET A 17 1.05 1.36 1.95
CA MET A 17 -0.26 1.27 2.58
C MET A 17 -1.38 1.33 1.52
N ASP A 18 -1.43 2.42 0.74
CA ASP A 18 -2.49 2.64 -0.24
C ASP A 18 -2.37 1.62 -1.39
N GLU A 19 -3.47 1.03 -1.84
CA GLU A 19 -3.56 -0.02 -2.88
C GLU A 19 -2.77 -1.32 -2.58
N VAL A 20 -2.03 -1.38 -1.50
CA VAL A 20 -1.29 -2.58 -1.07
C VAL A 20 -1.91 -3.20 0.18
N LEU A 21 -2.08 -2.43 1.26
CA LEU A 21 -2.76 -2.86 2.49
C LEU A 21 -4.22 -2.43 2.54
N ALA A 22 -4.52 -1.23 2.03
CA ALA A 22 -5.83 -0.58 2.07
C ALA A 22 -6.38 -0.35 0.67
N ASP A 23 -7.67 -0.63 0.47
CA ASP A 23 -8.42 -0.37 -0.78
C ASP A 23 -8.82 1.11 -0.85
N THR A 24 -7.85 1.95 -1.16
CA THR A 24 -8.05 3.40 -1.26
C THR A 24 -8.83 3.77 -2.51
N LEU A 25 -8.54 3.13 -3.65
CA LEU A 25 -9.20 3.41 -4.92
C LEU A 25 -10.68 3.01 -4.90
N GLY A 26 -10.99 1.85 -4.34
CA GLY A 26 -12.38 1.41 -4.19
C GLY A 26 -13.20 2.41 -3.38
N GLU A 27 -12.68 2.90 -2.25
CA GLU A 27 -13.36 3.89 -1.42
C GLU A 27 -13.52 5.24 -2.13
N ILE A 28 -12.50 5.69 -2.92
CA ILE A 28 -12.63 6.90 -3.75
C ILE A 28 -13.73 6.73 -4.79
N ILE A 29 -13.75 5.60 -5.50
CA ILE A 29 -14.76 5.31 -6.54
C ILE A 29 -16.16 5.31 -5.93
N ASP A 30 -16.36 4.63 -4.80
CA ASP A 30 -17.64 4.60 -4.09
C ASP A 30 -18.11 6.02 -3.73
N ALA A 31 -17.24 6.83 -3.13
CA ALA A 31 -17.55 8.20 -2.73
C ALA A 31 -17.84 9.14 -3.91
N VAL A 32 -17.08 9.02 -4.99
CA VAL A 32 -17.27 9.85 -6.21
C VAL A 32 -18.54 9.43 -6.94
N ASN A 33 -18.82 8.14 -7.06
CA ASN A 33 -20.05 7.64 -7.65
C ASN A 33 -21.29 8.14 -6.91
N GLU A 34 -21.26 8.10 -5.58
CA GLU A 34 -22.38 8.59 -4.74
C GLU A 34 -22.64 10.09 -4.97
N ARG A 35 -21.58 10.92 -5.01
CA ARG A 35 -21.71 12.38 -5.07
C ARG A 35 -22.02 12.93 -6.46
N ALA A 36 -21.44 12.32 -7.49
CA ALA A 36 -21.60 12.78 -8.87
C ALA A 36 -22.58 11.92 -9.69
N ASN A 37 -23.23 10.91 -9.06
CA ASN A 37 -24.13 9.97 -9.70
C ASN A 37 -23.51 9.31 -10.94
N LEU A 38 -22.25 8.87 -10.79
CA LEU A 38 -21.48 8.20 -11.84
C LEU A 38 -21.57 6.68 -11.67
N GLY A 39 -21.23 5.94 -12.71
CA GLY A 39 -21.20 4.47 -12.69
C GLY A 39 -19.81 3.91 -12.93
N ILE A 40 -18.80 4.51 -12.31
CA ILE A 40 -17.40 4.10 -12.48
C ILE A 40 -17.15 2.81 -11.70
N THR A 41 -16.43 1.87 -12.33
CA THR A 41 -15.90 0.68 -11.67
C THR A 41 -14.39 0.60 -11.87
N ILE A 42 -13.71 -0.23 -11.08
CA ILE A 42 -12.26 -0.45 -11.22
C ILE A 42 -11.94 -0.98 -12.62
N GLU A 43 -12.76 -1.88 -13.16
CA GLU A 43 -12.59 -2.44 -14.51
C GLU A 43 -12.70 -1.36 -15.60
N SER A 44 -13.58 -0.38 -15.40
CA SER A 44 -13.77 0.72 -16.35
C SER A 44 -12.55 1.60 -16.51
N LEU A 45 -11.63 1.60 -15.54
CA LEU A 45 -10.38 2.38 -15.58
C LEU A 45 -9.41 1.85 -16.65
N ASN A 46 -9.44 0.55 -16.95
CA ASN A 46 -8.65 -0.08 -18.00
C ASN A 46 -7.17 0.38 -18.03
N GLY A 47 -6.49 0.34 -16.91
CA GLY A 47 -5.08 0.74 -16.76
C GLY A 47 -4.85 2.24 -16.62
N LYS A 48 -5.89 3.07 -16.61
CA LYS A 48 -5.76 4.52 -16.44
C LYS A 48 -5.96 4.92 -14.98
N LYS A 49 -5.36 6.04 -14.60
CA LYS A 49 -5.66 6.66 -13.29
C LYS A 49 -7.04 7.31 -13.34
N LEU A 50 -7.76 7.26 -12.22
CA LEU A 50 -9.11 7.82 -12.07
C LEU A 50 -9.18 9.30 -12.56
N LYS A 51 -8.19 10.13 -12.22
CA LYS A 51 -8.11 11.53 -12.67
C LYS A 51 -8.05 11.72 -14.20
N HIS A 52 -7.57 10.73 -14.93
CA HIS A 52 -7.53 10.76 -16.40
C HIS A 52 -8.84 10.32 -17.04
N MET A 53 -9.67 9.59 -16.28
CA MET A 53 -11.00 9.17 -16.73
C MET A 53 -12.06 10.25 -16.50
N MET A 54 -11.80 11.12 -15.54
CA MET A 54 -12.76 12.13 -15.09
C MET A 54 -12.05 13.47 -14.80
N PRO A 55 -11.43 14.09 -15.80
CA PRO A 55 -10.73 15.36 -15.59
C PRO A 55 -11.64 16.46 -15.03
N GLU A 56 -12.92 16.45 -15.39
CA GLU A 56 -13.94 17.40 -14.89
C GLU A 56 -14.27 17.19 -13.40
N HIS A 57 -13.96 16.03 -12.82
CA HIS A 57 -14.20 15.67 -11.42
C HIS A 57 -12.91 15.55 -10.58
N GLU A 58 -11.75 15.99 -11.09
CA GLU A 58 -10.47 15.93 -10.35
C GLU A 58 -10.55 16.65 -9.00
N GLY A 59 -11.29 17.76 -8.94
CA GLY A 59 -11.57 18.49 -7.70
C GLY A 59 -12.29 17.63 -6.67
N LEU A 60 -13.28 16.86 -7.10
CA LEU A 60 -14.07 15.97 -6.23
C LEU A 60 -13.20 14.87 -5.62
N VAL A 61 -12.30 14.25 -6.39
CA VAL A 61 -11.35 13.27 -5.86
C VAL A 61 -10.47 13.89 -4.77
N THR A 62 -10.01 15.13 -4.99
CA THR A 62 -9.20 15.85 -4.01
C THR A 62 -9.99 16.18 -2.74
N GLU A 63 -11.25 16.54 -2.87
CA GLU A 63 -12.15 16.80 -1.74
C GLU A 63 -12.36 15.54 -0.92
N VAL A 64 -12.67 14.39 -1.56
CA VAL A 64 -12.85 13.10 -0.91
C VAL A 64 -11.60 12.71 -0.11
N LEU A 65 -10.41 12.82 -0.71
CA LEU A 65 -9.16 12.47 -0.03
C LEU A 65 -8.85 13.36 1.19
N ARG A 66 -9.38 14.58 1.23
CA ARG A 66 -9.15 15.53 2.33
C ARG A 66 -10.20 15.48 3.41
N GLU A 67 -11.21 14.63 3.28
CA GLU A 67 -12.25 14.48 4.29
C GLU A 67 -11.69 13.91 5.59
N PRO A 68 -12.06 14.48 6.73
CA PRO A 68 -11.76 13.87 8.01
C PRO A 68 -12.31 12.43 8.08
N GLY A 69 -11.48 11.50 8.48
CA GLY A 69 -11.86 10.10 8.62
C GLY A 69 -11.90 9.30 7.31
N PHE A 70 -11.56 9.89 6.14
CA PHE A 70 -11.51 9.13 4.88
C PHE A 70 -10.57 7.92 5.01
N PHE A 71 -9.34 8.13 5.43
CA PHE A 71 -8.36 7.05 5.56
C PHE A 71 -8.65 6.11 6.74
N ARG A 72 -9.49 6.52 7.69
CA ARG A 72 -9.90 5.70 8.83
C ARG A 72 -10.90 4.59 8.45
N ARG A 73 -11.71 4.81 7.40
CA ARG A 73 -12.76 3.88 6.96
C ARG A 73 -12.36 2.95 5.82
N LEU A 74 -11.09 3.02 5.35
CA LEU A 74 -10.62 2.17 4.26
C LEU A 74 -10.76 0.68 4.61
N LYS A 75 -11.18 -0.11 3.63
CA LYS A 75 -11.22 -1.56 3.76
C LYS A 75 -9.81 -2.12 3.64
N VAL A 76 -9.53 -3.18 4.40
CA VAL A 76 -8.26 -3.91 4.27
C VAL A 76 -8.29 -4.75 3.00
N MET A 77 -7.18 -4.79 2.27
CA MET A 77 -7.04 -5.65 1.10
C MET A 77 -7.21 -7.13 1.48
N PRO A 78 -7.83 -7.95 0.63
CA PRO A 78 -8.06 -9.36 0.90
C PRO A 78 -6.76 -10.07 1.28
N HIS A 79 -6.79 -10.84 2.38
CA HIS A 79 -5.66 -11.60 2.94
C HIS A 79 -4.48 -10.79 3.47
N ALA A 80 -4.50 -9.45 3.43
CA ALA A 80 -3.36 -8.63 3.86
C ALA A 80 -2.98 -8.90 5.33
N GLN A 81 -3.95 -8.92 6.24
CA GLN A 81 -3.66 -9.08 7.68
C GLN A 81 -2.95 -10.41 7.96
N GLU A 82 -3.50 -11.53 7.48
CA GLU A 82 -2.95 -12.86 7.76
C GLU A 82 -1.55 -13.05 7.16
N VAL A 83 -1.30 -12.50 5.95
CA VAL A 83 -0.01 -12.66 5.27
C VAL A 83 1.04 -11.74 5.87
N VAL A 84 0.68 -10.48 6.19
CA VAL A 84 1.60 -9.54 6.85
C VAL A 84 1.99 -10.05 8.24
N GLU A 85 1.07 -10.65 9.01
CA GLU A 85 1.38 -11.26 10.30
C GLU A 85 2.40 -12.38 10.15
N LYS A 86 2.20 -13.31 9.22
CA LYS A 86 3.17 -14.36 8.91
C LYS A 86 4.53 -13.81 8.45
N LEU A 87 4.52 -12.75 7.63
CA LEU A 87 5.77 -12.12 7.22
C LEU A 87 6.50 -11.49 8.41
N ASN A 88 5.77 -10.88 9.34
CA ASN A 88 6.34 -10.25 10.53
C ASN A 88 6.96 -11.24 11.51
N ASP A 89 6.57 -12.54 11.45
CA ASP A 89 7.23 -13.59 12.21
C ASP A 89 8.62 -13.95 11.69
N HIS A 90 8.91 -13.63 10.43
CA HIS A 90 10.14 -14.04 9.74
C HIS A 90 11.02 -12.85 9.30
N TYR A 91 10.48 -11.65 9.24
CA TYR A 91 11.11 -10.46 8.67
C TYR A 91 10.77 -9.22 9.49
N ASP A 92 11.65 -8.22 9.45
CA ASP A 92 11.32 -6.88 9.95
C ASP A 92 10.45 -6.16 8.91
N VAL A 93 9.15 -6.03 9.19
CA VAL A 93 8.18 -5.40 8.29
C VAL A 93 8.06 -3.90 8.60
N TYR A 94 8.27 -3.06 7.59
CA TYR A 94 8.09 -1.61 7.64
C TYR A 94 6.93 -1.20 6.75
N ILE A 95 6.10 -0.28 7.22
CA ILE A 95 5.06 0.34 6.41
C ILE A 95 5.51 1.75 6.02
N ALA A 96 5.69 2.00 4.72
CA ALA A 96 6.11 3.31 4.22
C ALA A 96 5.02 3.89 3.30
N THR A 97 4.29 4.87 3.79
CA THR A 97 3.19 5.51 3.05
C THR A 97 3.55 6.92 2.59
N ALA A 98 3.23 7.25 1.33
CA ALA A 98 3.43 8.56 0.74
C ALA A 98 2.33 9.55 1.20
N ALA A 99 2.30 9.87 2.48
CA ALA A 99 1.24 10.66 3.10
C ALA A 99 1.42 12.18 2.96
N MET A 100 2.54 12.67 2.40
CA MET A 100 2.83 14.12 2.31
C MET A 100 1.91 14.85 1.33
N ASP A 101 1.31 14.16 0.36
CA ASP A 101 0.35 14.76 -0.57
C ASP A 101 -0.99 15.10 0.11
N VAL A 102 -1.31 14.40 1.20
CA VAL A 102 -2.50 14.62 2.04
C VAL A 102 -2.09 14.59 3.51
N PRO A 103 -1.47 15.66 4.08
CA PRO A 103 -0.95 15.66 5.45
C PRO A 103 -2.01 15.40 6.52
N THR A 104 -3.27 15.74 6.26
CA THR A 104 -4.40 15.44 7.15
C THR A 104 -4.67 13.94 7.31
N SER A 105 -4.12 13.10 6.44
CA SER A 105 -4.25 11.64 6.51
C SER A 105 -3.37 10.97 7.56
N PHE A 106 -2.37 11.66 8.14
CA PHE A 106 -1.37 11.04 9.00
C PHE A 106 -1.99 10.34 10.21
N HIS A 107 -2.84 11.05 10.93
CA HIS A 107 -3.50 10.49 12.11
C HIS A 107 -4.42 9.32 11.75
N ASP A 108 -5.25 9.49 10.72
CA ASP A 108 -6.17 8.45 10.25
C ASP A 108 -5.43 7.17 9.83
N LYS A 109 -4.35 7.31 9.05
CA LYS A 109 -3.53 6.18 8.61
C LYS A 109 -2.81 5.49 9.78
N TYR A 110 -2.30 6.27 10.73
CA TYR A 110 -1.67 5.72 11.92
C TYR A 110 -2.64 4.90 12.75
N GLU A 111 -3.82 5.44 13.06
CA GLU A 111 -4.86 4.75 13.81
C GLU A 111 -5.40 3.52 13.05
N TRP A 112 -5.52 3.63 11.73
CA TRP A 112 -5.92 2.51 10.89
C TRP A 112 -4.91 1.35 10.96
N LEU A 113 -3.61 1.65 10.89
CA LEU A 113 -2.57 0.63 11.03
C LEU A 113 -2.59 -0.03 12.41
N LEU A 114 -2.77 0.74 13.48
CA LEU A 114 -2.89 0.18 14.83
C LEU A 114 -4.11 -0.73 14.99
N GLU A 115 -5.23 -0.40 14.34
CA GLU A 115 -6.46 -1.19 14.43
C GLU A 115 -6.36 -2.50 13.64
N PHE A 116 -5.92 -2.42 12.39
CA PHE A 116 -5.95 -3.57 11.49
C PHE A 116 -4.68 -4.40 11.49
N PHE A 117 -3.54 -3.86 11.93
CA PHE A 117 -2.25 -4.53 12.01
C PHE A 117 -1.59 -4.37 13.40
N PRO A 118 -2.30 -4.74 14.49
CA PRO A 118 -1.84 -4.52 15.86
C PRO A 118 -0.57 -5.31 16.23
N PHE A 119 -0.22 -6.31 15.45
CA PHE A 119 0.98 -7.12 15.61
C PHE A 119 2.25 -6.43 15.07
N LEU A 120 2.12 -5.38 14.26
CA LEU A 120 3.26 -4.61 13.75
C LEU A 120 3.80 -3.64 14.81
N ASN A 121 5.12 -3.43 14.80
CA ASN A 121 5.75 -2.43 15.64
C ASN A 121 5.47 -1.00 15.09
N PRO A 122 4.77 -0.12 15.83
CA PRO A 122 4.50 1.25 15.36
C PRO A 122 5.76 2.09 15.06
N GLN A 123 6.93 1.71 15.60
CA GLN A 123 8.21 2.35 15.28
C GLN A 123 8.67 2.04 13.83
N HIS A 124 8.04 1.08 13.17
CA HIS A 124 8.29 0.74 11.78
C HIS A 124 7.31 1.44 10.80
N PHE A 125 6.46 2.36 11.28
CA PHE A 125 5.59 3.15 10.42
C PHE A 125 6.29 4.41 9.95
N VAL A 126 6.44 4.58 8.64
CA VAL A 126 7.15 5.69 8.00
C VAL A 126 6.19 6.49 7.13
N PHE A 127 5.88 7.71 7.56
CA PHE A 127 5.09 8.67 6.80
C PHE A 127 6.03 9.60 6.04
N CYS A 128 6.11 9.48 4.73
CA CYS A 128 7.10 10.19 3.93
C CYS A 128 6.55 10.63 2.57
N GLY A 129 7.27 11.51 1.88
CA GLY A 129 6.95 11.88 0.50
C GLY A 129 7.68 11.00 -0.52
N ARG A 130 8.91 10.57 -0.19
CA ARG A 130 9.71 9.67 -1.02
C ARG A 130 10.13 8.47 -0.21
N LYS A 131 9.84 7.28 -0.71
CA LYS A 131 10.08 6.04 0.02
C LYS A 131 11.54 5.57 -0.03
N ASN A 132 12.37 6.08 -0.92
CA ASN A 132 13.79 5.73 -1.02
C ASN A 132 14.63 6.09 0.21
N ILE A 133 14.09 6.89 1.15
CA ILE A 133 14.75 7.21 2.42
C ILE A 133 14.83 6.03 3.40
N VAL A 134 13.97 5.02 3.20
CA VAL A 134 13.96 3.80 4.04
C VAL A 134 14.79 2.74 3.34
N ASN A 135 15.92 2.38 3.92
CA ASN A 135 16.74 1.28 3.43
C ASN A 135 16.09 -0.05 3.79
N ALA A 136 15.87 -0.90 2.80
CA ALA A 136 15.29 -2.24 2.97
C ALA A 136 15.74 -3.16 1.82
N ASP A 137 15.65 -4.47 1.99
CA ASP A 137 16.03 -5.44 0.95
C ASP A 137 14.95 -5.57 -0.12
N TYR A 138 13.69 -5.44 0.27
CA TYR A 138 12.53 -5.58 -0.61
C TYR A 138 11.57 -4.40 -0.44
N LEU A 139 10.97 -3.98 -1.56
CA LEU A 139 9.84 -3.05 -1.60
C LEU A 139 8.67 -3.68 -2.35
N ILE A 140 7.51 -3.76 -1.70
CA ILE A 140 6.23 -4.08 -2.33
C ILE A 140 5.44 -2.78 -2.46
N ASP A 141 5.14 -2.37 -3.67
CA ASP A 141 4.49 -1.08 -3.96
C ASP A 141 3.69 -1.18 -5.26
N ASP A 142 2.58 -0.46 -5.36
CA ASP A 142 1.79 -0.38 -6.59
C ASP A 142 2.27 0.72 -7.54
N ASN A 143 3.11 1.65 -7.05
CA ASN A 143 3.55 2.81 -7.80
C ASN A 143 4.92 2.57 -8.47
N PRO A 144 4.98 2.46 -9.82
CA PRO A 144 6.22 2.22 -10.54
C PRO A 144 7.33 3.24 -10.25
N LYS A 145 6.96 4.51 -9.98
CA LYS A 145 7.94 5.56 -9.68
C LYS A 145 8.68 5.33 -8.37
N GLN A 146 8.03 4.69 -7.39
CA GLN A 146 8.69 4.34 -6.13
C GLN A 146 9.60 3.12 -6.32
N LEU A 147 9.16 2.17 -7.14
CA LEU A 147 9.92 0.97 -7.47
C LEU A 147 11.20 1.28 -8.26
N GLU A 148 11.15 2.25 -9.20
CA GLU A 148 12.29 2.67 -10.02
C GLU A 148 13.45 3.25 -9.23
N ILE A 149 13.16 3.96 -8.12
CA ILE A 149 14.18 4.65 -7.31
C ILE A 149 14.62 3.84 -6.09
N PHE A 150 14.07 2.64 -5.93
CA PHE A 150 14.42 1.77 -4.83
C PHE A 150 15.69 0.96 -5.16
N GLU A 151 16.65 0.92 -4.22
CA GLU A 151 17.95 0.26 -4.45
C GLU A 151 17.92 -1.25 -4.20
N GLY A 152 16.93 -1.77 -3.45
CA GLY A 152 16.74 -3.19 -3.19
C GLY A 152 15.90 -3.89 -4.27
N LYS A 153 15.31 -5.04 -3.93
CA LYS A 153 14.45 -5.80 -4.83
C LYS A 153 13.04 -5.20 -4.85
N SER A 154 12.66 -4.65 -5.99
CA SER A 154 11.33 -4.10 -6.26
C SER A 154 10.35 -5.17 -6.68
N ILE A 155 9.15 -5.18 -6.08
CA ILE A 155 8.04 -6.07 -6.39
C ILE A 155 6.79 -5.22 -6.59
N MET A 156 6.21 -5.29 -7.79
CA MET A 156 4.99 -4.54 -8.13
C MET A 156 3.76 -5.27 -7.62
N PHE A 157 3.00 -4.60 -6.76
CA PHE A 157 1.66 -5.04 -6.39
C PHE A 157 0.67 -4.59 -7.46
N THR A 158 -0.13 -5.51 -7.99
CA THR A 158 -1.06 -5.20 -9.07
C THR A 158 -2.16 -4.26 -8.59
N ALA A 159 -2.27 -3.12 -9.26
CA ALA A 159 -3.34 -2.14 -9.11
C ALA A 159 -3.86 -1.73 -10.49
N SER A 160 -5.06 -1.15 -10.56
CA SER A 160 -5.70 -0.82 -11.85
C SER A 160 -4.84 0.02 -12.78
N HIS A 161 -4.03 0.93 -12.24
CA HIS A 161 -3.22 1.88 -13.00
C HIS A 161 -1.88 1.31 -13.50
N ASN A 162 -1.45 0.14 -13.01
CA ASN A 162 -0.16 -0.45 -13.37
C ASN A 162 -0.27 -1.77 -14.14
N ILE A 163 -1.47 -2.21 -14.51
CA ILE A 163 -1.71 -3.51 -15.16
C ILE A 163 -0.93 -3.74 -16.46
N ASN A 164 -0.53 -2.66 -17.13
CA ASN A 164 0.22 -2.70 -18.40
C ASN A 164 1.73 -2.47 -18.22
N ASP A 165 2.23 -2.40 -16.99
CA ASP A 165 3.65 -2.19 -16.70
C ASP A 165 4.31 -3.53 -16.34
N ASP A 166 5.23 -4.00 -17.19
CA ASP A 166 5.90 -5.30 -17.09
C ASP A 166 7.37 -5.23 -16.62
N ARG A 167 7.82 -4.07 -16.15
CA ARG A 167 9.22 -3.81 -15.79
C ARG A 167 9.69 -4.47 -14.50
N PHE A 168 8.79 -4.91 -13.63
CA PHE A 168 9.11 -5.41 -12.29
C PHE A 168 8.53 -6.81 -12.08
N ASP A 169 9.12 -7.56 -11.16
CA ASP A 169 8.47 -8.75 -10.62
C ASP A 169 7.11 -8.37 -10.05
N ARG A 170 6.09 -9.20 -10.30
CA ARG A 170 4.69 -8.84 -10.01
C ARG A 170 4.04 -9.84 -9.08
N VAL A 171 3.21 -9.31 -8.18
CA VAL A 171 2.25 -10.06 -7.36
C VAL A 171 0.84 -9.50 -7.59
N ASN A 172 -0.18 -10.36 -7.69
CA ASN A 172 -1.55 -9.95 -7.98
C ASN A 172 -2.42 -9.82 -6.72
N GLY A 173 -1.83 -10.08 -5.57
CA GLY A 173 -2.48 -9.99 -4.28
C GLY A 173 -1.65 -10.66 -3.19
N TRP A 174 -2.17 -10.64 -1.97
CA TRP A 174 -1.44 -11.08 -0.79
C TRP A 174 -1.12 -12.59 -0.78
N LYS A 175 -1.91 -13.42 -1.46
CA LYS A 175 -1.56 -14.85 -1.62
C LYS A 175 -0.33 -15.08 -2.50
N ASP A 176 -0.12 -14.23 -3.52
CA ASP A 176 1.11 -14.28 -4.31
C ASP A 176 2.31 -13.79 -3.48
N VAL A 177 2.11 -12.77 -2.63
CA VAL A 177 3.14 -12.32 -1.67
C VAL A 177 3.52 -13.44 -0.71
N GLU A 178 2.54 -14.16 -0.14
CA GLU A 178 2.77 -15.32 0.72
C GLU A 178 3.63 -16.36 0.00
N ASN A 179 3.24 -16.75 -1.21
CA ASN A 179 3.98 -17.71 -2.00
C ASN A 179 5.40 -17.26 -2.35
N TYR A 180 5.56 -15.96 -2.67
CA TYR A 180 6.86 -15.39 -3.04
C TYR A 180 7.88 -15.43 -1.89
N PHE A 181 7.43 -15.17 -0.67
CA PHE A 181 8.33 -15.04 0.49
C PHE A 181 8.35 -16.26 1.41
N LEU A 182 7.27 -17.00 1.49
CA LEU A 182 7.09 -18.11 2.43
C LEU A 182 6.81 -19.44 1.71
N GLY A 183 6.60 -19.42 0.40
CA GLY A 183 6.45 -20.65 -0.39
C GLY A 183 7.77 -21.42 -0.44
N ASN A 184 7.73 -22.69 -0.08
CA ASN A 184 8.83 -23.66 -0.20
C ASN A 184 8.88 -24.25 -1.60
#